data_259f613a10f03e804bfab8f11dc962e6
#
_entry.id   259f613a10f03e804bfab8f11dc962e6
#
_cell.length_a   1.000
_cell.length_b   1.000
_cell.length_c   1.000
_cell.angle_alpha   90.00
_cell.angle_beta   90.00
_cell.angle_gamma   90.00
#
_symmetry.space_group_name_H-M   'P 1'
#
loop_
_entity.id
_entity.type
_entity.pdbx_description
1 polymer ?
#
loop_
_entity_poly.entity_id
_entity_poly.type
_entity_poly.pdbx_seq_one_letter_code
_entity_poly.pdbx_strand_id
1 'polypeptide(L)'
;MAKEIKFSDSARNLLFEGVRQLHDAVKVTMGPRGRNVLIQKSYGAPSITKDGVSVAKEIELSCPVANMGAQLVKEVASKTADAAGDGTTTATVLAYSIFKEGLRNITAGANPIEVKRGMDKAAEAIINELKKASKKVGGKEEITQVATISANSDHNIGKLIADAMEKVGKDGVITVEEAKGIEDELDVVEGMQFDRGYLSPYFVTNAEKMTAQLDNAYILLTDKKISSMKDILPLLEKTMKEGKPLLIIAEDIEGEALTTLVVNKLRGVLNIAAVKAPGFGDRRKEMLKDIAVLTGGQVISEELGLSLENAEVEFLGKAGRIVIDKDNTTIVDGKGHSHDVQDRVAQIKTQIASTTSDYDKEKLQERLAKLSGGVAVIKVGAASEVEMKEKKDRVDDALSATKAAVEEGIVIGGGAALIRAAQKVHLNLHDDEKVGYEIIMRAIKAPLAQIAINAGYDGGVVVNEVQKHEGHFGFNASNGKYVDMFKEGIIDPLKVERIALQNAVSVSSLLLTTEATVHEIKEEKAAPAMPDMGGMGGMGGMGGMM
;
A
#
# COMPACT_ATOMS: atom_id res chain seq x y z
N MET A 1 24.10 23.06 10.97
CA MET A 1 24.82 21.82 11.34
C MET A 1 25.88 21.53 10.31
N ALA A 2 27.08 21.10 10.75
CA ALA A 2 28.15 20.70 9.83
C ALA A 2 27.75 19.42 9.11
N LYS A 3 28.22 19.27 7.84
CA LYS A 3 27.95 18.08 7.02
C LYS A 3 29.24 17.35 6.72
N GLU A 4 29.17 16.03 6.73
CA GLU A 4 30.23 15.15 6.26
C GLU A 4 29.91 14.68 4.85
N ILE A 5 30.95 14.53 4.03
CA ILE A 5 30.83 14.04 2.64
C ILE A 5 31.67 12.78 2.51
N LYS A 6 31.09 11.72 1.98
CA LYS A 6 31.79 10.49 1.59
C LYS A 6 31.74 10.35 0.07
N PHE A 7 32.81 9.84 -0.52
CA PHE A 7 32.96 9.73 -1.97
C PHE A 7 33.24 8.30 -2.41
N SER A 8 32.95 8.03 -3.67
CA SER A 8 33.33 6.83 -4.42
C SER A 8 32.98 5.53 -3.68
N ASP A 9 33.87 4.58 -3.63
CA ASP A 9 33.67 3.27 -3.01
C ASP A 9 33.36 3.35 -1.52
N SER A 10 33.88 4.34 -0.80
CA SER A 10 33.57 4.53 0.61
C SER A 10 32.09 4.85 0.82
N ALA A 11 31.51 5.69 -0.04
CA ALA A 11 30.08 6.00 0.00
C ALA A 11 29.24 4.77 -0.41
N ARG A 12 29.58 4.14 -1.55
CA ARG A 12 28.84 2.99 -2.09
C ARG A 12 28.84 1.78 -1.16
N ASN A 13 29.97 1.47 -0.51
CA ASN A 13 30.07 0.36 0.43
C ASN A 13 29.22 0.58 1.68
N LEU A 14 29.14 1.79 2.22
CA LEU A 14 28.27 2.11 3.34
C LEU A 14 26.79 2.06 2.96
N LEU A 15 26.43 2.57 1.77
CA LEU A 15 25.06 2.43 1.23
C LEU A 15 24.68 0.95 1.09
N PHE A 16 25.60 0.13 0.54
CA PHE A 16 25.38 -1.31 0.38
C PHE A 16 25.18 -2.03 1.72
N GLU A 17 25.91 -1.64 2.74
CA GLU A 17 25.74 -2.22 4.08
C GLU A 17 24.32 -1.96 4.62
N GLY A 18 23.78 -0.76 4.42
CA GLY A 18 22.41 -0.43 4.79
C GLY A 18 21.39 -1.24 4.00
N VAL A 19 21.56 -1.35 2.69
CA VAL A 19 20.72 -2.18 1.82
C VAL A 19 20.76 -3.65 2.25
N ARG A 20 21.94 -4.17 2.61
CA ARG A 20 22.13 -5.55 3.08
C ARG A 20 21.39 -5.80 4.39
N GLN A 21 21.50 -4.91 5.38
CA GLN A 21 20.84 -5.08 6.67
C GLN A 21 19.32 -5.10 6.52
N LEU A 22 18.75 -4.20 5.71
CA LEU A 22 17.32 -4.20 5.43
C LEU A 22 16.89 -5.48 4.69
N HIS A 23 17.61 -5.84 3.63
CA HIS A 23 17.34 -7.07 2.89
C HIS A 23 17.38 -8.31 3.79
N ASP A 24 18.38 -8.43 4.67
CA ASP A 24 18.54 -9.59 5.55
C ASP A 24 17.39 -9.74 6.55
N ALA A 25 16.81 -8.62 6.99
CA ALA A 25 15.63 -8.62 7.84
C ALA A 25 14.35 -8.99 7.08
N VAL A 26 14.20 -8.51 5.82
CA VAL A 26 12.97 -8.69 5.03
C VAL A 26 12.91 -10.06 4.34
N LYS A 27 14.03 -10.55 3.76
CA LYS A 27 14.05 -11.80 2.96
C LYS A 27 13.55 -13.04 3.68
N VAL A 28 13.60 -13.06 5.01
CA VAL A 28 13.19 -14.23 5.81
C VAL A 28 11.69 -14.49 5.75
N THR A 29 10.90 -13.48 5.36
CA THR A 29 9.44 -13.58 5.23
C THR A 29 8.99 -14.19 3.91
N MET A 30 9.90 -14.36 2.93
CA MET A 30 9.57 -14.72 1.55
C MET A 30 9.15 -16.18 1.39
N GLY A 31 8.05 -16.40 0.64
CA GLY A 31 7.57 -17.71 0.21
C GLY A 31 6.76 -18.47 1.26
N PRO A 32 6.25 -19.68 0.91
CA PRO A 32 5.32 -20.44 1.76
C PRO A 32 5.93 -20.89 3.09
N ARG A 33 7.25 -21.01 3.17
CA ARG A 33 8.02 -21.30 4.39
C ARG A 33 8.73 -20.08 4.97
N GLY A 34 8.30 -18.88 4.58
CA GLY A 34 8.73 -17.63 5.18
C GLY A 34 8.43 -17.58 6.68
N ARG A 35 9.25 -16.86 7.44
CA ARG A 35 9.18 -16.78 8.91
C ARG A 35 8.75 -15.39 9.34
N ASN A 36 8.19 -15.34 10.55
CA ASN A 36 7.81 -14.08 11.17
C ASN A 36 9.04 -13.29 11.61
N VAL A 37 8.89 -11.97 11.57
CA VAL A 37 9.82 -11.01 12.18
C VAL A 37 9.14 -10.39 13.40
N LEU A 38 9.87 -10.32 14.51
CA LEU A 38 9.42 -9.71 15.74
C LEU A 38 9.94 -8.27 15.79
N ILE A 39 9.03 -7.32 15.97
CA ILE A 39 9.33 -5.89 15.96
C ILE A 39 9.02 -5.31 17.34
N GLN A 40 10.01 -4.67 17.96
CA GLN A 40 9.81 -3.95 19.21
C GLN A 40 9.00 -2.68 18.95
N LYS A 41 7.96 -2.43 19.75
CA LYS A 41 7.23 -1.15 19.75
C LYS A 41 7.67 -0.29 20.92
N SER A 42 7.56 1.04 20.77
CA SER A 42 7.89 2.00 21.82
C SER A 42 6.99 1.84 23.05
N TYR A 43 5.75 1.39 22.84
CA TYR A 43 4.75 1.11 23.87
C TYR A 43 3.97 -0.16 23.50
N GLY A 44 3.59 -0.96 24.50
CA GLY A 44 2.79 -2.18 24.31
C GLY A 44 3.61 -3.42 24.00
N ALA A 45 2.92 -4.46 23.52
CA ALA A 45 3.53 -5.73 23.14
C ALA A 45 4.29 -5.61 21.81
N PRO A 46 5.35 -6.42 21.58
CA PRO A 46 6.01 -6.51 20.29
C PRO A 46 5.02 -6.92 19.18
N SER A 47 5.20 -6.38 18.00
CA SER A 47 4.44 -6.77 16.81
C SER A 47 5.11 -7.97 16.13
N ILE A 48 4.30 -8.91 15.63
CA ILE A 48 4.75 -10.07 14.86
C ILE A 48 4.16 -9.92 13.46
N THR A 49 5.00 -10.00 12.42
CA THR A 49 4.55 -9.88 11.04
C THR A 49 5.37 -10.73 10.08
N LYS A 50 4.75 -11.13 8.96
CA LYS A 50 5.41 -11.69 7.76
C LYS A 50 5.41 -10.71 6.60
N ASP A 51 4.71 -9.58 6.71
CA ASP A 51 4.67 -8.59 5.66
C ASP A 51 6.01 -7.87 5.52
N GLY A 52 6.57 -7.93 4.31
CA GLY A 52 7.90 -7.37 4.01
C GLY A 52 7.95 -5.85 4.11
N VAL A 53 6.88 -5.13 3.76
CA VAL A 53 6.85 -3.66 3.86
C VAL A 53 6.77 -3.20 5.30
N SER A 54 6.02 -3.90 6.15
CA SER A 54 5.94 -3.61 7.59
C SER A 54 7.31 -3.78 8.25
N VAL A 55 8.03 -4.87 7.92
CA VAL A 55 9.41 -5.06 8.40
C VAL A 55 10.32 -3.94 7.89
N ALA A 56 10.28 -3.62 6.59
CA ALA A 56 11.12 -2.61 6.00
C ALA A 56 10.92 -1.22 6.64
N LYS A 57 9.67 -0.84 6.93
CA LYS A 57 9.31 0.46 7.53
C LYS A 57 9.94 0.67 8.91
N GLU A 58 10.16 -0.37 9.67
CA GLU A 58 10.73 -0.29 11.03
C GLU A 58 12.27 -0.26 11.05
N ILE A 59 12.93 -0.52 9.92
CA ILE A 59 14.39 -0.49 9.86
C ILE A 59 14.91 0.94 9.86
N GLU A 60 15.66 1.28 10.91
CA GLU A 60 16.39 2.53 11.04
C GLU A 60 17.80 2.23 11.58
N LEU A 61 18.83 2.72 10.88
CA LEU A 61 20.22 2.40 11.17
C LEU A 61 20.95 3.58 11.82
N SER A 62 21.85 3.27 12.74
CA SER A 62 22.64 4.29 13.46
C SER A 62 23.63 5.05 12.58
N CYS A 63 24.21 4.38 11.57
CA CYS A 63 25.09 5.00 10.59
C CYS A 63 24.28 5.80 9.56
N PRO A 64 24.45 7.13 9.44
CA PRO A 64 23.64 7.96 8.54
C PRO A 64 23.70 7.52 7.07
N VAL A 65 24.89 7.17 6.56
CA VAL A 65 25.06 6.75 5.15
C VAL A 65 24.45 5.37 4.92
N ALA A 66 24.66 4.41 5.82
CA ALA A 66 24.01 3.11 5.72
C ALA A 66 22.48 3.26 5.78
N ASN A 67 21.98 4.15 6.66
CA ASN A 67 20.56 4.44 6.75
C ASN A 67 19.98 5.02 5.46
N MET A 68 20.73 5.87 4.73
CA MET A 68 20.30 6.34 3.40
C MET A 68 20.09 5.17 2.42
N GLY A 69 21.02 4.19 2.40
CA GLY A 69 20.87 2.99 1.58
C GLY A 69 19.63 2.16 1.96
N ALA A 70 19.42 1.96 3.25
CA ALA A 70 18.23 1.27 3.77
C ALA A 70 16.95 2.03 3.39
N GLN A 71 16.89 3.37 3.55
CA GLN A 71 15.72 4.18 3.23
C GLN A 71 15.36 4.12 1.74
N LEU A 72 16.32 4.10 0.83
CA LEU A 72 16.05 3.96 -0.60
C LEU A 72 15.40 2.60 -0.95
N VAL A 73 15.85 1.50 -0.33
CA VAL A 73 15.22 0.18 -0.54
C VAL A 73 13.89 0.06 0.21
N LYS A 74 13.73 0.72 1.35
CA LYS A 74 12.43 0.90 2.02
C LYS A 74 11.41 1.58 1.08
N GLU A 75 11.85 2.58 0.31
CA GLU A 75 11.02 3.23 -0.70
C GLU A 75 10.61 2.26 -1.82
N VAL A 76 11.51 1.34 -2.25
CA VAL A 76 11.16 0.28 -3.21
C VAL A 76 10.00 -0.57 -2.69
N ALA A 77 10.10 -1.06 -1.45
CA ALA A 77 9.04 -1.86 -0.83
C ALA A 77 7.73 -1.09 -0.73
N SER A 78 7.78 0.18 -0.26
CA SER A 78 6.58 1.02 -0.10
C SER A 78 5.91 1.34 -1.43
N LYS A 79 6.67 1.74 -2.46
CA LYS A 79 6.11 2.00 -3.81
C LYS A 79 5.52 0.74 -4.44
N THR A 80 6.09 -0.43 -4.16
CA THR A 80 5.56 -1.70 -4.66
C THR A 80 4.25 -2.04 -3.97
N ALA A 81 4.16 -1.85 -2.64
CA ALA A 81 2.91 -1.97 -1.89
C ALA A 81 1.84 -1.03 -2.42
N ASP A 82 2.16 0.25 -2.61
CA ASP A 82 1.22 1.27 -3.09
C ASP A 82 0.66 0.97 -4.49
N ALA A 83 1.48 0.43 -5.39
CA ALA A 83 1.10 0.23 -6.78
C ALA A 83 0.49 -1.16 -7.08
N ALA A 84 0.90 -2.20 -6.35
CA ALA A 84 0.48 -3.57 -6.58
C ALA A 84 -0.13 -4.25 -5.35
N GLY A 85 0.03 -3.68 -4.15
CA GLY A 85 -0.47 -4.20 -2.89
C GLY A 85 0.24 -5.45 -2.38
N ASP A 86 1.18 -6.00 -3.15
CA ASP A 86 1.96 -7.20 -2.82
C ASP A 86 3.33 -7.14 -3.51
N GLY A 87 4.20 -8.15 -3.30
CA GLY A 87 5.52 -8.27 -3.94
C GLY A 87 6.63 -7.42 -3.31
N THR A 88 6.40 -6.87 -2.13
CA THR A 88 7.33 -5.98 -1.41
C THR A 88 8.65 -6.67 -1.07
N THR A 89 8.57 -7.92 -0.61
CA THR A 89 9.75 -8.76 -0.33
C THR A 89 10.51 -9.12 -1.61
N THR A 90 9.81 -9.46 -2.68
CA THR A 90 10.40 -9.74 -4.00
C THR A 90 11.16 -8.54 -4.53
N ALA A 91 10.56 -7.34 -4.46
CA ALA A 91 11.20 -6.09 -4.88
C ALA A 91 12.47 -5.77 -4.07
N THR A 92 12.42 -6.00 -2.75
CA THR A 92 13.58 -5.82 -1.85
C THR A 92 14.72 -6.79 -2.18
N VAL A 93 14.41 -8.06 -2.42
CA VAL A 93 15.38 -9.10 -2.78
C VAL A 93 16.01 -8.81 -4.15
N LEU A 94 15.21 -8.37 -5.12
CA LEU A 94 15.70 -7.94 -6.42
C LEU A 94 16.61 -6.71 -6.31
N ALA A 95 16.21 -5.68 -5.58
CA ALA A 95 16.99 -4.46 -5.40
C ALA A 95 18.38 -4.76 -4.78
N TYR A 96 18.40 -5.56 -3.72
CA TYR A 96 19.65 -6.00 -3.13
C TYR A 96 20.54 -6.76 -4.12
N SER A 97 19.95 -7.73 -4.85
CA SER A 97 20.71 -8.56 -5.79
C SER A 97 21.28 -7.74 -6.95
N ILE A 98 20.49 -6.83 -7.51
CA ILE A 98 20.92 -5.92 -8.58
C ILE A 98 22.06 -5.01 -8.08
N PHE A 99 21.87 -4.38 -6.92
CA PHE A 99 22.89 -3.49 -6.36
C PHE A 99 24.17 -4.23 -6.04
N LYS A 100 24.10 -5.44 -5.46
CA LYS A 100 25.26 -6.30 -5.15
C LYS A 100 26.06 -6.67 -6.40
N GLU A 101 25.38 -7.14 -7.45
CA GLU A 101 26.06 -7.52 -8.71
C GLU A 101 26.59 -6.27 -9.45
N GLY A 102 25.83 -5.17 -9.44
CA GLY A 102 26.24 -3.91 -10.03
C GLY A 102 27.48 -3.31 -9.35
N LEU A 103 27.50 -3.28 -8.02
CA LEU A 103 28.62 -2.75 -7.24
C LEU A 103 29.94 -3.43 -7.59
N ARG A 104 29.94 -4.76 -7.74
CA ARG A 104 31.14 -5.51 -8.15
C ARG A 104 31.71 -5.07 -9.49
N ASN A 105 30.82 -4.81 -10.46
CA ASN A 105 31.22 -4.39 -11.80
C ASN A 105 31.68 -2.92 -11.82
N ILE A 106 31.01 -2.03 -11.08
CA ILE A 106 31.40 -0.62 -10.97
C ILE A 106 32.76 -0.49 -10.28
N THR A 107 32.98 -1.23 -9.19
CA THR A 107 34.29 -1.26 -8.51
C THR A 107 35.39 -1.84 -9.43
N ALA A 108 35.03 -2.71 -10.37
CA ALA A 108 35.97 -3.23 -11.39
C ALA A 108 36.23 -2.24 -12.55
N GLY A 109 35.57 -1.05 -12.55
CA GLY A 109 35.84 0.04 -13.51
C GLY A 109 34.78 0.20 -14.60
N ALA A 110 33.65 -0.52 -14.55
CA ALA A 110 32.56 -0.32 -15.50
C ALA A 110 31.91 1.06 -15.32
N ASN A 111 31.51 1.69 -16.41
CA ASN A 111 30.86 3.01 -16.40
C ASN A 111 29.43 2.90 -15.85
N PRO A 112 29.11 3.53 -14.69
CA PRO A 112 27.80 3.40 -14.04
C PRO A 112 26.63 3.82 -14.94
N ILE A 113 26.83 4.82 -15.78
CA ILE A 113 25.75 5.36 -16.65
C ILE A 113 25.42 4.37 -17.78
N GLU A 114 26.43 3.78 -18.41
CA GLU A 114 26.23 2.78 -19.46
C GLU A 114 25.65 1.47 -18.87
N VAL A 115 26.16 1.04 -17.70
CA VAL A 115 25.58 -0.08 -16.95
C VAL A 115 24.11 0.16 -16.66
N LYS A 116 23.71 1.35 -16.17
CA LYS A 116 22.32 1.71 -15.96
C LYS A 116 21.49 1.56 -17.23
N ARG A 117 21.96 2.07 -18.39
CA ARG A 117 21.27 1.95 -19.68
C ARG A 117 21.03 0.47 -20.06
N GLY A 118 22.03 -0.37 -19.85
CA GLY A 118 21.91 -1.80 -20.09
C GLY A 118 20.90 -2.48 -19.16
N MET A 119 20.88 -2.10 -17.90
CA MET A 119 19.90 -2.58 -16.91
C MET A 119 18.47 -2.19 -17.30
N ASP A 120 18.24 -0.93 -17.68
CA ASP A 120 16.94 -0.41 -18.08
C ASP A 120 16.40 -1.17 -19.32
N LYS A 121 17.24 -1.37 -20.36
CA LYS A 121 16.90 -2.16 -21.56
C LYS A 121 16.57 -3.63 -21.24
N ALA A 122 17.33 -4.25 -20.35
CA ALA A 122 17.10 -5.63 -19.91
C ALA A 122 15.77 -5.77 -19.16
N ALA A 123 15.48 -4.87 -18.23
CA ALA A 123 14.24 -4.87 -17.47
C ALA A 123 13.02 -4.69 -18.38
N GLU A 124 13.06 -3.73 -19.30
CA GLU A 124 11.99 -3.51 -20.26
C GLU A 124 11.73 -4.74 -21.14
N ALA A 125 12.78 -5.38 -21.65
CA ALA A 125 12.65 -6.58 -22.45
C ALA A 125 12.05 -7.76 -21.65
N ILE A 126 12.47 -7.97 -20.40
CA ILE A 126 11.92 -9.01 -19.52
C ILE A 126 10.44 -8.73 -19.23
N ILE A 127 10.06 -7.48 -18.93
CA ILE A 127 8.68 -7.10 -18.68
C ILE A 127 7.81 -7.37 -19.92
N ASN A 128 8.31 -7.09 -21.10
CA ASN A 128 7.59 -7.38 -22.34
C ASN A 128 7.37 -8.89 -22.54
N GLU A 129 8.34 -9.73 -22.20
CA GLU A 129 8.17 -11.19 -22.23
C GLU A 129 7.21 -11.71 -21.13
N LEU A 130 7.22 -11.11 -19.92
CA LEU A 130 6.24 -11.41 -18.89
C LEU A 130 4.81 -11.11 -19.35
N LYS A 131 4.59 -9.92 -19.99
CA LYS A 131 3.28 -9.56 -20.55
C LYS A 131 2.79 -10.55 -21.61
N LYS A 132 3.69 -11.05 -22.48
CA LYS A 132 3.34 -12.07 -23.48
C LYS A 132 3.00 -13.42 -22.85
N ALA A 133 3.61 -13.75 -21.71
CA ALA A 133 3.39 -15.00 -21.00
C ALA A 133 2.15 -14.98 -20.10
N SER A 134 1.57 -13.80 -19.83
CA SER A 134 0.44 -13.66 -18.92
C SER A 134 -0.84 -14.28 -19.48
N LYS A 135 -1.66 -14.82 -18.58
CA LYS A 135 -3.01 -15.31 -18.86
C LYS A 135 -4.02 -14.45 -18.12
N LYS A 136 -5.14 -14.14 -18.76
CA LYS A 136 -6.25 -13.46 -18.09
C LYS A 136 -6.87 -14.38 -17.04
N VAL A 137 -7.26 -13.82 -15.92
CA VAL A 137 -8.00 -14.54 -14.88
C VAL A 137 -9.39 -14.88 -15.41
N GLY A 138 -9.68 -16.18 -15.55
CA GLY A 138 -10.89 -16.68 -16.21
C GLY A 138 -12.08 -16.86 -15.29
N GLY A 139 -11.86 -17.19 -14.00
CA GLY A 139 -12.95 -17.55 -13.13
C GLY A 139 -12.60 -17.60 -11.64
N LYS A 140 -13.57 -18.08 -10.85
CA LYS A 140 -13.48 -18.18 -9.39
C LYS A 140 -12.31 -19.04 -8.90
N GLU A 141 -11.99 -20.11 -9.64
CA GLU A 141 -10.91 -21.03 -9.26
C GLU A 141 -9.54 -20.32 -9.28
N GLU A 142 -9.23 -19.59 -10.34
CA GLU A 142 -7.97 -18.84 -10.48
C GLU A 142 -7.90 -17.69 -9.46
N ILE A 143 -9.03 -17.01 -9.19
CA ILE A 143 -9.13 -16.01 -8.12
C ILE A 143 -8.79 -16.65 -6.77
N THR A 144 -9.38 -17.81 -6.47
CA THR A 144 -9.11 -18.55 -5.23
C THR A 144 -7.62 -18.92 -5.12
N GLN A 145 -7.02 -19.38 -6.22
CA GLN A 145 -5.61 -19.76 -6.26
C GLN A 145 -4.69 -18.56 -5.98
N VAL A 146 -4.89 -17.42 -6.67
CA VAL A 146 -4.11 -16.19 -6.44
C VAL A 146 -4.22 -15.77 -4.98
N ALA A 147 -5.45 -15.64 -4.47
CA ALA A 147 -5.69 -15.22 -3.10
C ALA A 147 -5.09 -16.19 -2.08
N THR A 148 -5.15 -17.50 -2.34
CA THR A 148 -4.53 -18.52 -1.49
C THR A 148 -3.00 -18.37 -1.44
N ILE A 149 -2.35 -18.17 -2.59
CA ILE A 149 -0.88 -18.02 -2.65
C ILE A 149 -0.44 -16.76 -1.91
N SER A 150 -1.08 -15.63 -2.18
CA SER A 150 -0.75 -14.37 -1.50
C SER A 150 -1.07 -14.41 0.00
N ALA A 151 -2.08 -15.20 0.42
CA ALA A 151 -2.37 -15.46 1.82
C ALA A 151 -1.46 -16.53 2.47
N ASN A 152 -0.24 -16.74 1.98
CA ASN A 152 0.69 -17.76 2.49
C ASN A 152 0.13 -19.19 2.46
N SER A 153 -0.58 -19.57 1.40
CA SER A 153 -1.23 -20.87 1.18
C SER A 153 -2.42 -21.14 2.11
N ASP A 154 -3.10 -20.09 2.59
CA ASP A 154 -4.33 -20.21 3.36
C ASP A 154 -5.55 -20.31 2.43
N HIS A 155 -6.08 -21.52 2.25
CA HIS A 155 -7.23 -21.79 1.38
C HIS A 155 -8.53 -21.15 1.88
N ASN A 156 -8.67 -20.94 3.20
CA ASN A 156 -9.88 -20.33 3.75
C ASN A 156 -9.95 -18.85 3.35
N ILE A 157 -8.84 -18.14 3.47
CA ILE A 157 -8.73 -16.75 3.01
C ILE A 157 -8.94 -16.68 1.49
N GLY A 158 -8.33 -17.59 0.72
CA GLY A 158 -8.49 -17.64 -0.72
C GLY A 158 -9.95 -17.78 -1.16
N LYS A 159 -10.68 -18.70 -0.52
CA LYS A 159 -12.10 -18.91 -0.78
C LYS A 159 -12.95 -17.69 -0.38
N LEU A 160 -12.67 -17.11 0.78
CA LEU A 160 -13.40 -15.95 1.30
C LEU A 160 -13.31 -14.75 0.36
N ILE A 161 -12.13 -14.47 -0.19
CA ILE A 161 -11.91 -13.40 -1.18
C ILE A 161 -12.62 -13.71 -2.50
N ALA A 162 -12.54 -14.95 -2.99
CA ALA A 162 -13.23 -15.35 -4.21
C ALA A 162 -14.76 -15.25 -4.07
N ASP A 163 -15.31 -15.66 -2.93
CA ASP A 163 -16.74 -15.52 -2.62
C ASP A 163 -17.17 -14.04 -2.51
N ALA A 164 -16.31 -13.19 -1.94
CA ALA A 164 -16.54 -11.75 -1.89
C ALA A 164 -16.57 -11.14 -3.31
N MET A 165 -15.59 -11.45 -4.15
CA MET A 165 -15.53 -10.96 -5.53
C MET A 165 -16.69 -11.47 -6.40
N GLU A 166 -17.18 -12.69 -6.15
CA GLU A 166 -18.35 -13.23 -6.86
C GLU A 166 -19.62 -12.43 -6.51
N LYS A 167 -19.76 -12.02 -5.24
CA LYS A 167 -20.95 -11.27 -4.77
C LYS A 167 -20.98 -9.83 -5.28
N VAL A 168 -19.84 -9.11 -5.30
CA VAL A 168 -19.79 -7.70 -5.69
C VAL A 168 -19.28 -7.47 -7.11
N GLY A 169 -18.82 -8.52 -7.80
CA GLY A 169 -18.25 -8.44 -9.14
C GLY A 169 -16.77 -8.06 -9.13
N LYS A 170 -16.15 -8.10 -10.33
CA LYS A 170 -14.70 -7.87 -10.50
C LYS A 170 -14.25 -6.46 -10.12
N ASP A 171 -15.12 -5.48 -10.37
CA ASP A 171 -14.90 -4.06 -10.06
C ASP A 171 -15.55 -3.64 -8.74
N GLY A 172 -16.10 -4.62 -7.99
CA GLY A 172 -16.76 -4.39 -6.71
C GLY A 172 -15.80 -4.01 -5.60
N VAL A 173 -16.32 -3.30 -4.62
CA VAL A 173 -15.55 -2.85 -3.47
C VAL A 173 -15.55 -3.95 -2.39
N ILE A 174 -14.37 -4.29 -1.91
CA ILE A 174 -14.19 -5.23 -0.81
C ILE A 174 -13.35 -4.54 0.26
N THR A 175 -13.83 -4.55 1.49
CA THR A 175 -13.13 -4.01 2.67
C THR A 175 -12.85 -5.12 3.68
N VAL A 176 -11.81 -4.95 4.48
CA VAL A 176 -11.41 -5.92 5.52
C VAL A 176 -11.54 -5.26 6.88
N GLU A 177 -12.31 -5.87 7.76
CA GLU A 177 -12.58 -5.39 9.11
C GLU A 177 -12.26 -6.46 10.16
N GLU A 178 -12.22 -6.04 11.41
CA GLU A 178 -12.07 -6.93 12.55
C GLU A 178 -13.45 -7.48 12.95
N ALA A 179 -13.56 -8.80 13.09
CA ALA A 179 -14.75 -9.44 13.65
C ALA A 179 -14.79 -9.26 15.17
N LYS A 180 -15.99 -9.32 15.73
CA LYS A 180 -16.16 -9.37 17.19
C LYS A 180 -15.90 -10.75 17.78
N GLY A 181 -15.88 -11.77 16.93
CA GLY A 181 -15.72 -13.19 17.29
C GLY A 181 -14.40 -13.78 16.76
N ILE A 182 -14.30 -15.10 16.84
CA ILE A 182 -13.12 -15.86 16.39
C ILE A 182 -13.24 -16.32 14.94
N GLU A 183 -14.44 -16.33 14.39
CA GLU A 183 -14.72 -16.81 13.03
C GLU A 183 -14.70 -15.66 12.02
N ASP A 184 -14.31 -16.00 10.78
CA ASP A 184 -14.36 -15.08 9.67
C ASP A 184 -15.77 -15.02 9.11
N GLU A 185 -16.23 -13.81 8.78
CA GLU A 185 -17.56 -13.57 8.22
C GLU A 185 -17.45 -12.77 6.90
N LEU A 186 -18.40 -12.98 6.01
CA LEU A 186 -18.55 -12.22 4.77
C LEU A 186 -19.94 -11.60 4.69
N ASP A 187 -20.01 -10.31 4.85
CA ASP A 187 -21.23 -9.52 4.68
C ASP A 187 -21.20 -8.73 3.37
N VAL A 188 -22.38 -8.48 2.80
CA VAL A 188 -22.54 -7.51 1.71
C VAL A 188 -23.51 -6.44 2.17
N VAL A 189 -23.05 -5.20 2.16
CA VAL A 189 -23.80 -4.05 2.66
C VAL A 189 -23.95 -2.99 1.57
N GLU A 190 -24.93 -2.12 1.73
CA GLU A 190 -25.08 -0.93 0.91
C GLU A 190 -23.85 -0.04 1.05
N GLY A 191 -23.25 0.36 -0.07
CA GLY A 191 -22.02 1.16 -0.04
C GLY A 191 -21.50 1.48 -1.42
N MET A 192 -20.53 2.38 -1.48
CA MET A 192 -19.85 2.73 -2.74
C MET A 192 -18.44 3.28 -2.49
N GLN A 193 -17.61 3.20 -3.52
CA GLN A 193 -16.29 3.86 -3.56
C GLN A 193 -16.22 4.87 -4.71
N PHE A 194 -15.51 5.98 -4.47
CA PHE A 194 -15.20 6.96 -5.51
C PHE A 194 -13.76 7.48 -5.38
N ASP A 195 -13.21 7.92 -6.51
CA ASP A 195 -11.79 8.27 -6.69
C ASP A 195 -11.52 9.70 -6.19
N ARG A 196 -11.60 9.91 -4.90
CA ARG A 196 -11.17 11.13 -4.19
C ARG A 196 -10.65 10.74 -2.83
N GLY A 197 -9.40 11.04 -2.56
CA GLY A 197 -8.78 10.85 -1.24
C GLY A 197 -8.93 12.08 -0.35
N TYR A 198 -8.34 12.00 0.84
CA TYR A 198 -8.39 13.10 1.80
C TYR A 198 -7.66 14.36 1.27
N LEU A 199 -8.20 15.53 1.60
CA LEU A 199 -7.61 16.82 1.23
C LEU A 199 -6.32 17.14 2.01
N SER A 200 -6.07 16.46 3.11
CA SER A 200 -4.86 16.64 3.91
C SER A 200 -4.46 15.34 4.60
N PRO A 201 -3.17 14.97 4.60
CA PRO A 201 -2.66 13.82 5.35
C PRO A 201 -2.91 13.91 6.86
N TYR A 202 -3.15 15.11 7.39
CA TYR A 202 -3.46 15.30 8.81
C TYR A 202 -4.86 14.80 9.22
N PHE A 203 -5.71 14.40 8.28
CA PHE A 203 -6.96 13.70 8.58
C PHE A 203 -6.77 12.22 8.89
N VAL A 204 -5.60 11.66 8.60
CA VAL A 204 -5.26 10.25 8.81
C VAL A 204 -5.45 9.86 10.28
N THR A 205 -6.13 8.73 10.51
CA THR A 205 -6.35 8.13 11.83
C THR A 205 -5.49 6.89 12.03
N ASN A 206 -5.11 6.21 10.94
CA ASN A 206 -4.20 5.07 10.93
C ASN A 206 -2.93 5.42 10.14
N ALA A 207 -1.85 5.74 10.85
CA ALA A 207 -0.59 6.15 10.22
C ALA A 207 0.14 5.00 9.50
N GLU A 208 -0.08 3.75 9.89
CA GLU A 208 0.55 2.59 9.25
C GLU A 208 0.00 2.39 7.82
N LYS A 209 -1.34 2.50 7.67
CA LYS A 209 -2.05 2.34 6.39
C LYS A 209 -2.28 3.67 5.65
N MET A 210 -1.90 4.79 6.26
CA MET A 210 -2.17 6.15 5.74
C MET A 210 -3.65 6.34 5.37
N THR A 211 -4.57 5.88 6.24
CA THR A 211 -6.02 5.98 6.03
C THR A 211 -6.69 6.80 7.14
N ALA A 212 -7.74 7.52 6.78
CA ALA A 212 -8.67 8.13 7.72
C ALA A 212 -9.92 7.23 7.80
N GLN A 213 -10.24 6.76 9.00
CA GLN A 213 -11.42 5.95 9.28
C GLN A 213 -12.37 6.73 10.20
N LEU A 214 -13.65 6.78 9.81
CA LEU A 214 -14.72 7.41 10.56
C LEU A 214 -15.86 6.39 10.75
N ASP A 215 -16.14 6.02 12.00
CA ASP A 215 -17.20 5.05 12.32
C ASP A 215 -18.48 5.77 12.78
N ASN A 216 -19.64 5.30 12.31
CA ASN A 216 -20.94 5.90 12.56
C ASN A 216 -20.98 7.39 12.22
N ALA A 217 -20.47 7.76 11.07
CA ALA A 217 -20.20 9.12 10.66
C ALA A 217 -21.42 9.80 10.01
N TYR A 218 -21.47 11.12 10.18
CA TYR A 218 -22.26 12.02 9.36
C TYR A 218 -21.52 12.38 8.07
N ILE A 219 -22.27 12.71 7.02
CA ILE A 219 -21.74 13.09 5.70
C ILE A 219 -22.42 14.38 5.25
N LEU A 220 -21.65 15.45 5.13
CA LEU A 220 -22.06 16.69 4.51
C LEU A 220 -21.78 16.61 3.01
N LEU A 221 -22.81 16.84 2.20
CA LEU A 221 -22.73 16.83 0.74
C LEU A 221 -23.02 18.23 0.19
N THR A 222 -22.09 18.83 -0.54
CA THR A 222 -22.32 20.12 -1.20
C THR A 222 -21.60 20.22 -2.54
N ASP A 223 -22.22 20.90 -3.48
CA ASP A 223 -21.62 21.25 -4.77
C ASP A 223 -20.85 22.58 -4.73
N LYS A 224 -20.78 23.20 -3.55
CA LYS A 224 -20.06 24.45 -3.31
C LYS A 224 -18.61 24.22 -2.89
N LYS A 225 -17.81 25.26 -3.13
CA LYS A 225 -16.49 25.40 -2.56
C LYS A 225 -16.58 26.04 -1.16
N ILE A 226 -15.86 25.49 -0.21
CA ILE A 226 -15.80 25.98 1.17
C ILE A 226 -14.44 26.64 1.39
N SER A 227 -14.41 27.95 1.51
CA SER A 227 -13.18 28.72 1.80
C SER A 227 -13.24 29.45 3.14
N SER A 228 -14.44 29.68 3.69
CA SER A 228 -14.67 30.32 4.98
C SER A 228 -15.28 29.35 5.99
N MET A 229 -14.75 29.35 7.21
CA MET A 229 -15.29 28.57 8.32
C MET A 229 -16.70 29.03 8.75
N LYS A 230 -17.05 30.29 8.50
CA LYS A 230 -18.35 30.85 8.90
C LYS A 230 -19.52 30.07 8.27
N ASP A 231 -19.33 29.58 7.05
CA ASP A 231 -20.37 28.93 6.28
C ASP A 231 -20.78 27.58 6.90
N ILE A 232 -19.83 26.88 7.57
CA ILE A 232 -20.04 25.54 8.12
C ILE A 232 -20.01 25.49 9.65
N LEU A 233 -19.63 26.58 10.32
CA LEU A 233 -19.48 26.61 11.77
C LEU A 233 -20.76 26.18 12.53
N PRO A 234 -21.97 26.66 12.17
CA PRO A 234 -23.19 26.26 12.86
C PRO A 234 -23.45 24.74 12.78
N LEU A 235 -23.13 24.13 11.63
CA LEU A 235 -23.29 22.69 11.42
C LEU A 235 -22.26 21.90 12.22
N LEU A 236 -20.98 22.36 12.25
CA LEU A 236 -19.92 21.74 13.05
C LEU A 236 -20.27 21.73 14.55
N GLU A 237 -20.79 22.82 15.07
CA GLU A 237 -21.21 22.90 16.47
C GLU A 237 -22.34 21.92 16.81
N LYS A 238 -23.27 21.70 15.88
CA LYS A 238 -24.36 20.74 16.03
C LYS A 238 -23.83 19.31 16.03
N THR A 239 -22.98 18.96 15.05
CA THR A 239 -22.38 17.62 14.96
C THR A 239 -21.47 17.29 16.13
N MET A 240 -20.72 18.27 16.64
CA MET A 240 -19.92 18.12 17.87
C MET A 240 -20.75 17.80 19.10
N LYS A 241 -21.91 18.42 19.27
CA LYS A 241 -22.82 18.14 20.40
C LYS A 241 -23.32 16.70 20.39
N GLU A 242 -23.48 16.09 19.20
CA GLU A 242 -23.85 14.70 19.05
C GLU A 242 -22.68 13.71 19.18
N GLY A 243 -21.45 14.21 19.21
CA GLY A 243 -20.23 13.41 19.39
C GLY A 243 -19.93 12.49 18.21
N LYS A 244 -20.50 12.73 17.03
CA LYS A 244 -20.29 11.89 15.83
C LYS A 244 -19.22 12.46 14.93
N PRO A 245 -18.44 11.59 14.27
CA PRO A 245 -17.51 12.00 13.21
C PRO A 245 -18.26 12.61 12.03
N LEU A 246 -17.59 13.52 11.31
CA LEU A 246 -18.13 14.16 10.12
C LEU A 246 -17.19 13.98 8.92
N LEU A 247 -17.71 13.49 7.80
CA LEU A 247 -17.07 13.61 6.50
C LEU A 247 -17.68 14.81 5.75
N ILE A 248 -16.84 15.68 5.22
CA ILE A 248 -17.26 16.75 4.31
C ILE A 248 -16.88 16.35 2.88
N ILE A 249 -17.88 16.28 1.99
CA ILE A 249 -17.73 16.09 0.55
C ILE A 249 -18.20 17.38 -0.12
N ALA A 250 -17.25 18.17 -0.61
CA ALA A 250 -17.49 19.47 -1.22
C ALA A 250 -16.81 19.60 -2.59
N GLU A 251 -17.20 20.58 -3.40
CA GLU A 251 -16.46 20.85 -4.64
C GLU A 251 -14.96 21.02 -4.37
N ASP A 252 -14.64 21.84 -3.39
CA ASP A 252 -13.29 22.01 -2.84
C ASP A 252 -13.37 22.57 -1.42
N ILE A 253 -12.31 22.37 -0.62
CA ILE A 253 -12.14 23.01 0.67
C ILE A 253 -10.73 23.55 0.72
N GLU A 254 -10.59 24.85 0.87
CA GLU A 254 -9.27 25.51 0.78
C GLU A 254 -9.10 26.65 1.80
N GLY A 255 -7.89 27.20 1.81
CA GLY A 255 -7.56 28.41 2.57
C GLY A 255 -7.78 28.26 4.08
N GLU A 256 -8.49 29.21 4.67
CA GLU A 256 -8.76 29.28 6.11
C GLU A 256 -9.59 28.08 6.59
N ALA A 257 -10.58 27.66 5.79
CA ALA A 257 -11.47 26.57 6.16
C ALA A 257 -10.69 25.25 6.33
N LEU A 258 -9.88 24.86 5.36
CA LEU A 258 -9.09 23.63 5.44
C LEU A 258 -8.10 23.68 6.62
N THR A 259 -7.38 24.81 6.78
CA THR A 259 -6.42 24.98 7.87
C THR A 259 -7.09 24.83 9.23
N THR A 260 -8.26 25.44 9.42
CA THR A 260 -8.99 25.39 10.69
C THR A 260 -9.51 23.98 10.98
N LEU A 261 -10.03 23.25 9.98
CA LEU A 261 -10.44 21.85 10.14
C LEU A 261 -9.27 20.98 10.58
N VAL A 262 -8.11 21.10 9.90
CA VAL A 262 -6.89 20.36 10.23
C VAL A 262 -6.41 20.65 11.65
N VAL A 263 -6.32 21.93 12.04
CA VAL A 263 -5.87 22.32 13.39
C VAL A 263 -6.80 21.75 14.47
N ASN A 264 -8.11 21.81 14.28
CA ASN A 264 -9.06 21.29 15.26
C ASN A 264 -9.08 19.75 15.30
N LYS A 265 -8.83 19.08 14.17
CA LYS A 265 -8.59 17.63 14.13
C LYS A 265 -7.35 17.25 14.94
N LEU A 266 -6.22 17.93 14.73
CA LEU A 266 -4.96 17.66 15.44
C LEU A 266 -5.08 17.93 16.95
N ARG A 267 -5.90 18.90 17.35
CA ARG A 267 -6.20 19.20 18.77
C ARG A 267 -7.19 18.21 19.40
N GLY A 268 -7.73 17.27 18.61
CA GLY A 268 -8.74 16.31 19.10
C GLY A 268 -10.12 16.93 19.38
N VAL A 269 -10.35 18.18 18.97
CA VAL A 269 -11.63 18.89 19.16
C VAL A 269 -12.68 18.39 18.16
N LEU A 270 -12.26 18.13 16.90
CA LEU A 270 -13.12 17.64 15.84
C LEU A 270 -12.66 16.25 15.38
N ASN A 271 -13.61 15.31 15.27
CA ASN A 271 -13.38 14.07 14.54
C ASN A 271 -13.92 14.23 13.13
N ILE A 272 -13.06 14.65 12.20
CA ILE A 272 -13.47 15.10 10.86
C ILE A 272 -12.47 14.67 9.81
N ALA A 273 -12.98 14.46 8.59
CA ALA A 273 -12.20 14.38 7.37
C ALA A 273 -12.90 15.16 6.24
N ALA A 274 -12.14 15.52 5.23
CA ALA A 274 -12.64 16.28 4.10
C ALA A 274 -12.08 15.75 2.79
N VAL A 275 -12.93 15.63 1.78
CA VAL A 275 -12.60 15.15 0.44
C VAL A 275 -13.26 16.02 -0.63
N LYS A 276 -12.71 16.01 -1.85
CA LYS A 276 -13.38 16.64 -2.99
C LYS A 276 -14.53 15.76 -3.49
N ALA A 277 -15.60 16.40 -3.93
CA ALA A 277 -16.68 15.71 -4.61
C ALA A 277 -16.20 15.04 -5.91
N PRO A 278 -16.65 13.81 -6.21
CA PRO A 278 -16.27 13.11 -7.42
C PRO A 278 -16.89 13.74 -8.68
N GLY A 279 -16.17 13.65 -9.79
CA GLY A 279 -16.62 14.19 -11.09
C GLY A 279 -16.44 15.70 -11.23
N PHE A 280 -16.98 16.26 -12.33
CA PHE A 280 -16.94 17.67 -12.69
C PHE A 280 -18.29 18.10 -13.29
N GLY A 281 -18.67 19.37 -13.11
CA GLY A 281 -19.90 19.92 -13.67
C GLY A 281 -21.15 19.13 -13.29
N ASP A 282 -22.04 18.86 -14.25
CA ASP A 282 -23.29 18.14 -14.00
C ASP A 282 -23.08 16.71 -13.50
N ARG A 283 -21.98 16.06 -13.89
CA ARG A 283 -21.64 14.73 -13.37
C ARG A 283 -21.35 14.76 -11.87
N ARG A 284 -20.68 15.79 -11.36
CA ARG A 284 -20.46 15.98 -9.94
C ARG A 284 -21.78 16.05 -9.19
N LYS A 285 -22.73 16.85 -9.70
CA LYS A 285 -24.06 16.98 -9.11
C LYS A 285 -24.78 15.63 -9.05
N GLU A 286 -24.73 14.87 -10.14
CA GLU A 286 -25.35 13.55 -10.20
C GLU A 286 -24.69 12.52 -9.28
N MET A 287 -23.36 12.52 -9.15
CA MET A 287 -22.65 11.65 -8.20
C MET A 287 -22.93 12.06 -6.75
N LEU A 288 -23.03 13.34 -6.44
CA LEU A 288 -23.45 13.80 -5.11
C LEU A 288 -24.87 13.34 -4.77
N LYS A 289 -25.80 13.34 -5.75
CA LYS A 289 -27.15 12.78 -5.56
C LYS A 289 -27.12 11.26 -5.31
N ASP A 290 -26.26 10.52 -6.02
CA ASP A 290 -26.09 9.09 -5.82
C ASP A 290 -25.61 8.80 -4.38
N ILE A 291 -24.63 9.58 -3.88
CA ILE A 291 -24.14 9.47 -2.50
C ILE A 291 -25.24 9.89 -1.50
N ALA A 292 -26.03 10.93 -1.80
CA ALA A 292 -27.12 11.37 -0.94
C ALA A 292 -28.18 10.28 -0.76
N VAL A 293 -28.61 9.65 -1.85
CA VAL A 293 -29.56 8.54 -1.82
C VAL A 293 -29.01 7.35 -1.02
N LEU A 294 -27.73 6.98 -1.26
CA LEU A 294 -27.07 5.88 -0.57
C LEU A 294 -26.99 6.10 0.95
N THR A 295 -26.80 7.35 1.38
CA THR A 295 -26.54 7.70 2.78
C THR A 295 -27.75 8.28 3.51
N GLY A 296 -28.85 8.49 2.79
CA GLY A 296 -30.08 9.09 3.31
C GLY A 296 -29.94 10.58 3.65
N GLY A 297 -29.01 11.27 2.99
CA GLY A 297 -28.78 12.70 3.14
C GLY A 297 -29.33 13.53 2.00
N GLN A 298 -29.04 14.83 2.04
CA GLN A 298 -29.41 15.78 0.98
C GLN A 298 -28.17 16.54 0.51
N VAL A 299 -28.15 16.86 -0.80
CA VAL A 299 -27.10 17.73 -1.35
C VAL A 299 -27.45 19.18 -1.03
N ILE A 300 -26.57 19.87 -0.33
CA ILE A 300 -26.73 21.30 -0.03
C ILE A 300 -26.22 22.09 -1.23
N SER A 301 -27.16 22.66 -1.98
CA SER A 301 -26.91 23.40 -3.22
C SER A 301 -27.85 24.62 -3.31
N GLU A 302 -27.35 25.72 -3.86
CA GLU A 302 -28.14 26.92 -4.10
C GLU A 302 -29.30 26.67 -5.10
N GLU A 303 -29.08 25.80 -6.08
CA GLU A 303 -30.11 25.40 -7.04
C GLU A 303 -31.32 24.75 -6.36
N LEU A 304 -31.09 24.11 -5.21
CA LEU A 304 -32.14 23.49 -4.38
C LEU A 304 -32.68 24.44 -3.30
N GLY A 305 -32.20 25.70 -3.26
CA GLY A 305 -32.57 26.68 -2.25
C GLY A 305 -31.96 26.42 -0.86
N LEU A 306 -30.93 25.55 -0.77
CA LEU A 306 -30.27 25.19 0.48
C LEU A 306 -28.91 25.93 0.61
N SER A 307 -28.64 26.46 1.79
CA SER A 307 -27.35 27.09 2.12
C SER A 307 -26.64 26.35 3.23
N LEU A 308 -25.31 26.36 3.21
CA LEU A 308 -24.47 25.74 4.25
C LEU A 308 -24.70 26.37 5.64
N GLU A 309 -24.93 27.68 5.69
CA GLU A 309 -25.18 28.43 6.94
C GLU A 309 -26.44 27.96 7.67
N ASN A 310 -27.45 27.52 6.90
CA ASN A 310 -28.74 27.05 7.40
C ASN A 310 -28.86 25.52 7.39
N ALA A 311 -27.74 24.82 7.23
CA ALA A 311 -27.74 23.37 7.20
C ALA A 311 -28.07 22.79 8.58
N GLU A 312 -29.01 21.81 8.59
CA GLU A 312 -29.41 21.07 9.77
C GLU A 312 -28.81 19.64 9.74
N VAL A 313 -28.74 18.99 10.89
CA VAL A 313 -28.19 17.63 11.03
C VAL A 313 -29.02 16.61 10.23
N GLU A 314 -30.31 16.88 10.07
CA GLU A 314 -31.26 16.07 9.30
C GLU A 314 -30.93 16.00 7.81
N PHE A 315 -30.17 16.99 7.27
CA PHE A 315 -29.70 16.99 5.88
C PHE A 315 -28.46 16.16 5.66
N LEU A 316 -27.78 15.76 6.75
CA LEU A 316 -26.56 14.97 6.67
C LEU A 316 -26.86 13.52 6.32
N GLY A 317 -26.12 12.99 5.38
CA GLY A 317 -26.05 11.54 5.15
C GLY A 317 -25.43 10.83 6.35
N LYS A 318 -25.66 9.52 6.43
CA LYS A 318 -25.13 8.66 7.52
C LYS A 318 -24.54 7.39 6.93
N ALA A 319 -23.43 6.93 7.52
CA ALA A 319 -22.84 5.64 7.17
C ALA A 319 -22.32 4.93 8.42
N GLY A 320 -22.33 3.59 8.38
CA GLY A 320 -21.75 2.78 9.44
C GLY A 320 -20.24 2.98 9.54
N ARG A 321 -19.56 3.07 8.39
CA ARG A 321 -18.11 3.33 8.31
C ARG A 321 -17.74 4.08 7.04
N ILE A 322 -16.70 4.91 7.13
CA ILE A 322 -16.06 5.56 6.00
C ILE A 322 -14.57 5.34 6.09
N VAL A 323 -13.95 4.91 4.99
CA VAL A 323 -12.51 4.73 4.88
C VAL A 323 -11.99 5.60 3.73
N ILE A 324 -11.01 6.43 4.03
CA ILE A 324 -10.43 7.38 3.07
C ILE A 324 -8.93 7.14 3.01
N ASP A 325 -8.42 6.83 1.84
CA ASP A 325 -6.99 6.80 1.55
C ASP A 325 -6.55 8.06 0.77
N LYS A 326 -5.35 8.06 0.23
CA LYS A 326 -4.82 9.20 -0.56
C LYS A 326 -5.55 9.41 -1.89
N ASP A 327 -6.19 8.37 -2.43
CA ASP A 327 -6.77 8.35 -3.77
C ASP A 327 -8.28 8.14 -3.76
N ASN A 328 -8.82 7.44 -2.75
CA ASN A 328 -10.19 6.94 -2.73
C ASN A 328 -10.93 7.25 -1.43
N THR A 329 -12.25 7.32 -1.53
CA THR A 329 -13.18 7.34 -0.39
C THR A 329 -14.17 6.19 -0.55
N THR A 330 -14.25 5.32 0.46
CA THR A 330 -15.19 4.18 0.53
C THR A 330 -16.22 4.44 1.62
N ILE A 331 -17.48 4.44 1.25
CA ILE A 331 -18.64 4.51 2.16
C ILE A 331 -19.17 3.09 2.33
N VAL A 332 -19.24 2.61 3.55
CA VAL A 332 -19.68 1.27 3.93
C VAL A 332 -20.91 1.38 4.81
N ASP A 333 -21.92 0.58 4.54
CA ASP A 333 -23.18 0.55 5.30
C ASP A 333 -23.84 1.94 5.32
N GLY A 334 -24.10 2.49 4.10
CA GLY A 334 -24.89 3.70 3.91
C GLY A 334 -26.30 3.52 4.49
N LYS A 335 -26.81 4.53 5.19
CA LYS A 335 -28.08 4.46 5.91
C LYS A 335 -29.26 5.04 5.13
N GLY A 336 -29.13 5.14 3.80
CA GLY A 336 -30.25 5.45 2.90
C GLY A 336 -31.30 4.33 2.88
N HIS A 337 -32.52 4.65 2.43
CA HIS A 337 -33.54 3.63 2.26
C HIS A 337 -33.23 2.78 1.02
N SER A 338 -33.25 1.46 1.15
CA SER A 338 -32.97 0.55 0.03
C SER A 338 -33.89 0.75 -1.17
N HIS A 339 -35.17 1.14 -0.93
CA HIS A 339 -36.10 1.49 -1.98
C HIS A 339 -35.64 2.69 -2.82
N ASP A 340 -35.14 3.75 -2.18
CA ASP A 340 -34.69 4.96 -2.87
C ASP A 340 -33.43 4.67 -3.70
N VAL A 341 -32.54 3.79 -3.19
CA VAL A 341 -31.36 3.29 -3.93
C VAL A 341 -31.80 2.50 -5.17
N GLN A 342 -32.79 1.61 -5.04
CA GLN A 342 -33.31 0.83 -6.17
C GLN A 342 -33.98 1.74 -7.22
N ASP A 343 -34.77 2.74 -6.81
CA ASP A 343 -35.36 3.71 -7.71
C ASP A 343 -34.28 4.51 -8.46
N ARG A 344 -33.20 4.90 -7.76
CA ARG A 344 -32.08 5.59 -8.38
C ARG A 344 -31.35 4.71 -9.40
N VAL A 345 -31.15 3.44 -9.09
CA VAL A 345 -30.60 2.43 -10.02
C VAL A 345 -31.50 2.29 -11.26
N ALA A 346 -32.83 2.24 -11.09
CA ALA A 346 -33.78 2.18 -12.21
C ALA A 346 -33.71 3.43 -13.10
N GLN A 347 -33.57 4.63 -12.50
CA GLN A 347 -33.39 5.89 -13.24
C GLN A 347 -32.11 5.85 -14.10
N ILE A 348 -30.96 5.43 -13.53
CA ILE A 348 -29.71 5.33 -14.26
C ILE A 348 -29.82 4.32 -15.41
N LYS A 349 -30.46 3.17 -15.20
CA LYS A 349 -30.70 2.17 -16.27
C LYS A 349 -31.55 2.76 -17.42
N THR A 350 -32.56 3.57 -17.10
CA THR A 350 -33.37 4.26 -18.11
C THR A 350 -32.53 5.27 -18.90
N GLN A 351 -31.66 6.02 -18.22
CA GLN A 351 -30.74 6.95 -18.88
C GLN A 351 -29.76 6.23 -19.83
N ILE A 352 -29.21 5.06 -19.41
CA ILE A 352 -28.35 4.21 -20.26
C ILE A 352 -29.08 3.76 -21.52
N ALA A 353 -30.37 3.40 -21.40
CA ALA A 353 -31.17 2.95 -22.54
C ALA A 353 -31.53 4.09 -23.51
N SER A 354 -31.64 5.32 -23.03
CA SER A 354 -32.04 6.48 -23.82
C SER A 354 -30.91 7.29 -24.42
N THR A 355 -29.66 7.17 -23.88
CA THR A 355 -28.51 7.92 -24.39
C THR A 355 -28.02 7.37 -25.72
N THR A 356 -27.65 8.27 -26.63
CA THR A 356 -27.06 7.95 -27.93
C THR A 356 -25.53 8.13 -27.94
N SER A 357 -24.96 8.68 -26.87
CA SER A 357 -23.53 8.92 -26.72
C SER A 357 -22.88 7.71 -26.06
N ASP A 358 -21.94 7.06 -26.75
CA ASP A 358 -21.19 5.92 -26.19
C ASP A 358 -20.39 6.32 -24.95
N TYR A 359 -19.83 7.52 -24.92
CA TYR A 359 -19.13 8.06 -23.77
C TYR A 359 -20.04 8.27 -22.55
N ASP A 360 -21.22 8.85 -22.74
CA ASP A 360 -22.19 9.03 -21.64
C ASP A 360 -22.72 7.69 -21.17
N LYS A 361 -22.94 6.76 -22.08
CA LYS A 361 -23.33 5.39 -21.75
C LYS A 361 -22.29 4.70 -20.86
N GLU A 362 -21.02 4.79 -21.20
CA GLU A 362 -19.93 4.26 -20.38
C GLU A 362 -19.93 4.87 -18.97
N LYS A 363 -20.04 6.19 -18.86
CA LYS A 363 -20.06 6.90 -17.57
C LYS A 363 -21.31 6.62 -16.73
N LEU A 364 -22.45 6.41 -17.36
CA LEU A 364 -23.67 5.96 -16.67
C LEU A 364 -23.54 4.51 -16.19
N GLN A 365 -22.87 3.64 -16.96
CA GLN A 365 -22.58 2.26 -16.54
C GLN A 365 -21.62 2.21 -15.34
N GLU A 366 -20.58 3.04 -15.31
CA GLU A 366 -19.69 3.19 -14.15
C GLU A 366 -20.48 3.60 -12.89
N ARG A 367 -21.37 4.60 -13.01
CA ARG A 367 -22.22 5.04 -11.88
C ARG A 367 -23.16 3.94 -11.41
N LEU A 368 -23.78 3.23 -12.36
CA LEU A 368 -24.65 2.09 -12.07
C LEU A 368 -23.89 1.00 -11.28
N ALA A 369 -22.69 0.64 -11.74
CA ALA A 369 -21.88 -0.37 -11.09
C ALA A 369 -21.51 0.05 -9.65
N LYS A 370 -21.09 1.32 -9.46
CA LYS A 370 -20.75 1.86 -8.13
C LYS A 370 -21.94 1.88 -7.15
N LEU A 371 -23.14 2.16 -7.63
CA LEU A 371 -24.33 2.25 -6.78
C LEU A 371 -24.99 0.89 -6.51
N SER A 372 -24.98 -0.01 -7.51
CA SER A 372 -25.69 -1.31 -7.41
C SER A 372 -24.82 -2.46 -6.89
N GLY A 373 -23.48 -2.30 -6.88
CA GLY A 373 -22.54 -3.37 -6.51
C GLY A 373 -22.48 -3.62 -5.00
N GLY A 374 -22.80 -2.62 -4.18
CA GLY A 374 -22.59 -2.68 -2.74
C GLY A 374 -21.10 -2.78 -2.36
N VAL A 375 -20.86 -3.06 -1.09
CA VAL A 375 -19.52 -3.31 -0.54
C VAL A 375 -19.52 -4.66 0.16
N ALA A 376 -18.61 -5.55 -0.24
CA ALA A 376 -18.35 -6.78 0.52
C ALA A 376 -17.44 -6.45 1.70
N VAL A 377 -17.84 -6.83 2.90
CA VAL A 377 -17.09 -6.62 4.13
C VAL A 377 -16.60 -7.98 4.62
N ILE A 378 -15.30 -8.22 4.50
CA ILE A 378 -14.65 -9.40 5.08
C ILE A 378 -14.31 -9.05 6.52
N LYS A 379 -14.95 -9.72 7.47
CA LYS A 379 -14.67 -9.58 8.90
C LYS A 379 -13.74 -10.72 9.32
N VAL A 380 -12.56 -10.37 9.78
CA VAL A 380 -11.52 -11.33 10.17
C VAL A 380 -11.61 -11.61 11.66
N GLY A 381 -11.77 -12.89 12.04
CA GLY A 381 -11.82 -13.35 13.41
C GLY A 381 -10.51 -13.98 13.87
N ALA A 382 -10.14 -13.77 15.15
CA ALA A 382 -8.99 -14.42 15.79
C ALA A 382 -9.14 -14.48 17.30
N ALA A 383 -8.32 -15.32 17.97
CA ALA A 383 -8.36 -15.49 19.41
C ALA A 383 -7.62 -14.37 20.18
N SER A 384 -6.70 -13.65 19.52
CA SER A 384 -5.93 -12.55 20.11
C SER A 384 -5.81 -11.38 19.15
N GLU A 385 -5.61 -10.17 19.70
CA GLU A 385 -5.44 -8.94 18.93
C GLU A 385 -4.22 -9.01 17.98
N VAL A 386 -3.13 -9.63 18.42
CA VAL A 386 -1.91 -9.80 17.61
C VAL A 386 -2.18 -10.72 16.42
N GLU A 387 -2.88 -11.83 16.62
CA GLU A 387 -3.28 -12.76 15.56
C GLU A 387 -4.28 -12.09 14.60
N MET A 388 -5.23 -11.34 15.14
CA MET A 388 -6.22 -10.58 14.39
C MET A 388 -5.54 -9.62 13.39
N LYS A 389 -4.57 -8.84 13.88
CA LYS A 389 -3.84 -7.88 13.04
C LYS A 389 -3.04 -8.59 11.96
N GLU A 390 -2.30 -9.65 12.29
CA GLU A 390 -1.54 -10.46 11.31
C GLU A 390 -2.45 -11.03 10.23
N LYS A 391 -3.56 -11.62 10.62
CA LYS A 391 -4.52 -12.23 9.70
C LYS A 391 -5.19 -11.19 8.80
N LYS A 392 -5.54 -10.02 9.35
CA LYS A 392 -6.11 -8.90 8.60
C LYS A 392 -5.14 -8.39 7.54
N ASP A 393 -3.86 -8.18 7.89
CA ASP A 393 -2.84 -7.74 6.94
C ASP A 393 -2.67 -8.77 5.81
N ARG A 394 -2.69 -10.05 6.12
CA ARG A 394 -2.63 -11.16 5.15
C ARG A 394 -3.85 -11.20 4.21
N VAL A 395 -5.04 -10.89 4.71
CA VAL A 395 -6.27 -10.78 3.89
C VAL A 395 -6.19 -9.56 2.99
N ASP A 396 -5.70 -8.41 3.49
CA ASP A 396 -5.51 -7.19 2.70
C ASP A 396 -4.51 -7.41 1.55
N ASP A 397 -3.37 -8.09 1.81
CA ASP A 397 -2.37 -8.43 0.79
C ASP A 397 -2.97 -9.36 -0.27
N ALA A 398 -3.68 -10.41 0.15
CA ALA A 398 -4.32 -11.36 -0.76
C ALA A 398 -5.41 -10.71 -1.63
N LEU A 399 -6.18 -9.78 -1.06
CA LEU A 399 -7.17 -9.00 -1.80
C LEU A 399 -6.50 -8.10 -2.85
N SER A 400 -5.41 -7.42 -2.49
CA SER A 400 -4.65 -6.55 -3.38
C SER A 400 -4.02 -7.33 -4.52
N ALA A 401 -3.38 -8.46 -4.23
CA ALA A 401 -2.83 -9.38 -5.24
C ALA A 401 -3.92 -9.90 -6.19
N THR A 402 -5.10 -10.22 -5.66
CA THR A 402 -6.22 -10.69 -6.47
C THR A 402 -6.73 -9.60 -7.42
N LYS A 403 -6.86 -8.36 -6.97
CA LYS A 403 -7.19 -7.21 -7.83
C LYS A 403 -6.13 -7.01 -8.92
N ALA A 404 -4.85 -7.05 -8.56
CA ALA A 404 -3.75 -6.95 -9.51
C ALA A 404 -3.78 -8.06 -10.58
N ALA A 405 -4.17 -9.29 -10.20
CA ALA A 405 -4.33 -10.42 -11.13
C ALA A 405 -5.52 -10.21 -12.09
N VAL A 406 -6.62 -9.66 -11.61
CA VAL A 406 -7.79 -9.34 -12.46
C VAL A 406 -7.44 -8.23 -13.47
N GLU A 407 -6.65 -7.24 -13.07
CA GLU A 407 -6.25 -6.11 -13.91
C GLU A 407 -5.29 -6.52 -15.05
N GLU A 408 -4.18 -7.19 -14.74
CA GLU A 408 -3.11 -7.48 -15.71
C GLU A 408 -2.94 -8.96 -16.05
N GLY A 409 -3.67 -9.85 -15.40
CA GLY A 409 -3.54 -11.30 -15.57
C GLY A 409 -2.51 -11.93 -14.62
N ILE A 410 -2.26 -13.21 -14.86
CA ILE A 410 -1.42 -14.08 -14.03
C ILE A 410 -0.28 -14.71 -14.81
N VAL A 411 0.81 -14.99 -14.12
CA VAL A 411 1.97 -15.74 -14.59
C VAL A 411 2.26 -16.91 -13.66
N ILE A 412 3.19 -17.80 -14.01
CA ILE A 412 3.66 -18.83 -13.08
C ILE A 412 4.36 -18.19 -11.89
N GLY A 413 4.06 -18.69 -10.69
CA GLY A 413 4.55 -18.08 -9.46
C GLY A 413 5.92 -18.58 -8.99
N GLY A 414 6.24 -18.22 -7.73
CA GLY A 414 7.44 -18.68 -7.03
C GLY A 414 8.75 -18.18 -7.62
N GLY A 415 8.75 -17.04 -8.32
CA GLY A 415 9.93 -16.47 -9.00
C GLY A 415 10.32 -17.19 -10.31
N ALA A 416 9.56 -18.17 -10.76
CA ALA A 416 9.85 -18.91 -12.00
C ALA A 416 9.55 -18.07 -13.25
N ALA A 417 8.54 -17.19 -13.21
CA ALA A 417 8.17 -16.34 -14.35
C ALA A 417 9.31 -15.43 -14.80
N LEU A 418 10.01 -14.79 -13.87
CA LEU A 418 11.16 -13.93 -14.17
C LEU A 418 12.27 -14.71 -14.91
N ILE A 419 12.56 -15.93 -14.47
CA ILE A 419 13.56 -16.79 -15.11
C ILE A 419 13.12 -17.18 -16.53
N ARG A 420 11.83 -17.55 -16.71
CA ARG A 420 11.28 -17.90 -18.03
C ARG A 420 11.28 -16.74 -19.00
N ALA A 421 10.90 -15.56 -18.53
CA ALA A 421 10.93 -14.35 -19.34
C ALA A 421 12.36 -14.03 -19.79
N ALA A 422 13.31 -14.06 -18.85
CA ALA A 422 14.71 -13.80 -19.15
C ALA A 422 15.33 -14.76 -20.15
N GLN A 423 14.99 -16.05 -20.12
CA GLN A 423 15.48 -17.03 -21.10
C GLN A 423 15.11 -16.69 -22.54
N LYS A 424 14.06 -15.89 -22.75
CA LYS A 424 13.60 -15.44 -24.09
C LYS A 424 14.20 -14.09 -24.52
N VAL A 425 14.86 -13.40 -23.60
CA VAL A 425 15.44 -12.09 -23.89
C VAL A 425 16.88 -12.24 -24.40
N HIS A 426 17.10 -11.80 -25.62
CA HIS A 426 18.43 -11.75 -26.25
C HIS A 426 18.65 -10.36 -26.82
N LEU A 427 19.45 -9.53 -26.12
CA LEU A 427 19.78 -8.19 -26.55
C LEU A 427 21.23 -8.15 -27.09
N ASN A 428 21.39 -7.57 -28.27
CA ASN A 428 22.72 -7.36 -28.83
C ASN A 428 23.29 -6.03 -28.32
N LEU A 429 23.84 -6.05 -27.08
CA LEU A 429 24.44 -4.92 -26.41
C LEU A 429 25.97 -5.08 -26.38
N HIS A 430 26.66 -3.93 -26.29
CA HIS A 430 28.12 -3.86 -26.31
C HIS A 430 28.63 -3.19 -25.04
N ASP A 431 29.91 -3.40 -24.74
CA ASP A 431 30.66 -2.77 -23.65
C ASP A 431 29.89 -2.80 -22.29
N ASP A 432 29.83 -1.69 -21.60
CA ASP A 432 29.23 -1.60 -20.26
C ASP A 432 27.69 -1.68 -20.27
N GLU A 433 27.00 -1.43 -21.38
CA GLU A 433 25.58 -1.75 -21.51
C GLU A 433 25.34 -3.27 -21.42
N LYS A 434 26.22 -4.09 -21.99
CA LYS A 434 26.15 -5.55 -21.87
C LYS A 434 26.35 -5.99 -20.42
N VAL A 435 27.26 -5.35 -19.69
CA VAL A 435 27.44 -5.60 -18.26
C VAL A 435 26.15 -5.34 -17.50
N GLY A 436 25.44 -4.22 -17.79
CA GLY A 436 24.15 -3.90 -17.19
C GLY A 436 23.10 -4.97 -17.46
N TYR A 437 22.99 -5.46 -18.70
CA TYR A 437 22.13 -6.59 -19.05
C TYR A 437 22.46 -7.85 -18.25
N GLU A 438 23.74 -8.23 -18.15
CA GLU A 438 24.17 -9.42 -17.41
C GLU A 438 23.88 -9.33 -15.90
N ILE A 439 23.98 -8.12 -15.31
CA ILE A 439 23.60 -7.88 -13.92
C ILE A 439 22.14 -8.26 -13.69
N ILE A 440 21.22 -7.79 -14.54
CA ILE A 440 19.80 -8.11 -14.42
C ILE A 440 19.57 -9.61 -14.61
N MET A 441 20.18 -10.23 -15.62
CA MET A 441 20.05 -11.67 -15.91
C MET A 441 20.52 -12.57 -14.76
N ARG A 442 21.43 -12.08 -13.92
CA ARG A 442 21.87 -12.78 -12.69
C ARG A 442 20.90 -12.49 -11.54
N ALA A 443 20.54 -11.22 -11.35
CA ALA A 443 19.77 -10.78 -10.19
C ALA A 443 18.35 -11.33 -10.16
N ILE A 444 17.68 -11.50 -11.31
CA ILE A 444 16.30 -12.03 -11.39
C ILE A 444 16.14 -13.47 -10.88
N LYS A 445 17.22 -14.19 -10.65
CA LYS A 445 17.23 -15.54 -10.07
C LYS A 445 17.07 -15.50 -8.54
N ALA A 446 17.31 -14.34 -7.93
CA ALA A 446 17.34 -14.20 -6.47
C ALA A 446 16.01 -14.51 -5.78
N PRO A 447 14.82 -14.13 -6.30
CA PRO A 447 13.56 -14.49 -5.68
C PRO A 447 13.35 -15.99 -5.53
N LEU A 448 13.48 -16.77 -6.62
CA LEU A 448 13.37 -18.23 -6.56
C LEU A 448 14.43 -18.85 -5.63
N ALA A 449 15.68 -18.38 -5.71
CA ALA A 449 16.74 -18.86 -4.82
C ALA A 449 16.39 -18.61 -3.34
N GLN A 450 15.89 -17.44 -3.01
CA GLN A 450 15.52 -17.10 -1.62
C GLN A 450 14.34 -17.92 -1.12
N ILE A 451 13.31 -18.13 -1.95
CA ILE A 451 12.17 -19.00 -1.62
C ILE A 451 12.67 -20.43 -1.30
N ALA A 452 13.58 -20.96 -2.12
CA ALA A 452 14.17 -22.28 -1.91
C ALA A 452 14.99 -22.34 -0.61
N ILE A 453 15.83 -21.33 -0.34
CA ILE A 453 16.63 -21.22 0.89
C ILE A 453 15.72 -21.18 2.13
N ASN A 454 14.67 -20.38 2.12
CA ASN A 454 13.72 -20.30 3.23
C ASN A 454 13.00 -21.63 3.47
N ALA A 455 12.85 -22.45 2.42
CA ALA A 455 12.29 -23.80 2.49
C ALA A 455 13.29 -24.88 2.92
N GLY A 456 14.57 -24.53 3.09
CA GLY A 456 15.62 -25.46 3.51
C GLY A 456 16.35 -26.17 2.37
N TYR A 457 16.23 -25.67 1.14
CA TYR A 457 16.89 -26.21 -0.04
C TYR A 457 18.02 -25.30 -0.53
N ASP A 458 18.96 -25.85 -1.29
CA ASP A 458 19.99 -25.06 -1.96
C ASP A 458 19.38 -24.24 -3.11
N GLY A 459 19.44 -22.90 -2.96
CA GLY A 459 18.85 -21.99 -3.95
C GLY A 459 19.51 -22.07 -5.33
N GLY A 460 20.81 -22.32 -5.38
CA GLY A 460 21.54 -22.46 -6.65
C GLY A 460 21.14 -23.72 -7.41
N VAL A 461 20.99 -24.83 -6.70
CA VAL A 461 20.53 -26.11 -7.28
C VAL A 461 19.12 -25.97 -7.83
N VAL A 462 18.19 -25.37 -7.06
CA VAL A 462 16.81 -25.17 -7.47
C VAL A 462 16.72 -24.26 -8.70
N VAL A 463 17.41 -23.12 -8.70
CA VAL A 463 17.47 -22.21 -9.86
C VAL A 463 18.01 -22.91 -11.09
N ASN A 464 19.12 -23.65 -10.97
CA ASN A 464 19.72 -24.38 -12.09
C ASN A 464 18.75 -25.43 -12.67
N GLU A 465 18.03 -26.16 -11.80
CA GLU A 465 17.07 -27.16 -12.25
C GLU A 465 15.86 -26.52 -12.96
N VAL A 466 15.32 -25.44 -12.40
CA VAL A 466 14.25 -24.70 -13.07
C VAL A 466 14.70 -24.13 -14.42
N GLN A 467 15.94 -23.66 -14.54
CA GLN A 467 16.47 -23.13 -15.80
C GLN A 467 16.65 -24.17 -16.90
N LYS A 468 16.88 -25.45 -16.58
CA LYS A 468 17.02 -26.53 -17.58
C LYS A 468 15.73 -26.90 -18.29
N HIS A 469 14.60 -26.57 -17.69
CA HIS A 469 13.29 -26.94 -18.21
C HIS A 469 12.57 -25.71 -18.80
N GLU A 470 11.57 -25.95 -19.62
CA GLU A 470 10.76 -24.93 -20.28
C GLU A 470 9.31 -24.93 -19.79
N GLY A 471 8.48 -24.05 -20.33
CA GLY A 471 7.05 -23.99 -20.06
C GLY A 471 6.74 -23.56 -18.63
N HIS A 472 5.81 -24.25 -17.99
CA HIS A 472 5.28 -23.92 -16.68
C HIS A 472 5.99 -24.64 -15.51
N PHE A 473 7.10 -25.29 -15.78
CA PHE A 473 7.88 -26.02 -14.79
C PHE A 473 8.50 -25.08 -13.76
N GLY A 474 8.33 -25.38 -12.48
CA GLY A 474 8.86 -24.61 -11.37
C GLY A 474 9.01 -25.46 -10.10
N PHE A 475 9.35 -24.80 -8.99
CA PHE A 475 9.62 -25.44 -7.70
C PHE A 475 8.54 -25.08 -6.68
N ASN A 476 7.81 -26.09 -6.20
CA ASN A 476 6.87 -25.96 -5.10
C ASN A 476 7.62 -26.05 -3.76
N ALA A 477 7.93 -24.89 -3.17
CA ALA A 477 8.69 -24.79 -1.93
C ALA A 477 7.94 -25.31 -0.69
N SER A 478 6.61 -25.50 -0.76
CA SER A 478 5.85 -26.04 0.36
C SER A 478 6.11 -27.54 0.58
N ASN A 479 6.33 -28.30 -0.51
CA ASN A 479 6.53 -29.76 -0.46
C ASN A 479 7.87 -30.23 -1.04
N GLY A 480 8.70 -29.31 -1.62
CA GLY A 480 10.00 -29.64 -2.17
C GLY A 480 9.99 -30.33 -3.54
N LYS A 481 8.88 -30.30 -4.28
CA LYS A 481 8.74 -30.96 -5.58
C LYS A 481 8.81 -29.97 -6.74
N TYR A 482 9.30 -30.46 -7.86
CA TYR A 482 9.22 -29.75 -9.14
C TYR A 482 7.91 -30.12 -9.84
N VAL A 483 7.17 -29.12 -10.27
CA VAL A 483 5.79 -29.27 -10.73
C VAL A 483 5.46 -28.32 -11.89
N ASP A 484 4.32 -28.56 -12.57
CA ASP A 484 3.69 -27.56 -13.42
C ASP A 484 2.98 -26.54 -12.51
N MET A 485 3.50 -25.33 -12.47
CA MET A 485 3.05 -24.29 -11.53
C MET A 485 1.60 -23.88 -11.75
N PHE A 486 1.11 -23.82 -13.01
CA PHE A 486 -0.30 -23.52 -13.29
C PHE A 486 -1.24 -24.63 -12.82
N LYS A 487 -0.86 -25.91 -12.99
CA LYS A 487 -1.67 -27.03 -12.53
C LYS A 487 -1.76 -27.13 -11.02
N GLU A 488 -0.69 -26.76 -10.33
CA GLU A 488 -0.64 -26.73 -8.86
C GLU A 488 -1.24 -25.43 -8.27
N GLY A 489 -1.68 -24.49 -9.13
CA GLY A 489 -2.24 -23.21 -8.68
C GLY A 489 -1.21 -22.27 -8.08
N ILE A 490 0.09 -22.49 -8.31
CA ILE A 490 1.16 -21.61 -7.84
C ILE A 490 1.39 -20.52 -8.89
N ILE A 491 0.68 -19.41 -8.73
CA ILE A 491 0.58 -18.33 -9.71
C ILE A 491 0.73 -16.98 -9.02
N ASP A 492 1.36 -16.05 -9.72
CA ASP A 492 1.57 -14.67 -9.25
C ASP A 492 0.90 -13.67 -10.21
N PRO A 493 0.39 -12.52 -9.73
CA PRO A 493 -0.12 -11.46 -10.59
C PRO A 493 1.01 -10.85 -11.43
N LEU A 494 0.78 -10.70 -12.74
CA LEU A 494 1.75 -10.03 -13.62
C LEU A 494 2.14 -8.64 -13.10
N LYS A 495 1.17 -7.86 -12.65
CA LYS A 495 1.37 -6.50 -12.13
C LYS A 495 2.37 -6.47 -10.99
N VAL A 496 2.28 -7.44 -10.06
CA VAL A 496 3.18 -7.57 -8.91
C VAL A 496 4.63 -7.83 -9.37
N GLU A 497 4.84 -8.82 -10.22
CA GLU A 497 6.17 -9.18 -10.73
C GLU A 497 6.81 -8.02 -11.53
N ARG A 498 6.02 -7.37 -12.38
CA ARG A 498 6.45 -6.25 -13.21
C ARG A 498 6.86 -5.05 -12.37
N ILE A 499 6.04 -4.64 -11.41
CA ILE A 499 6.30 -3.48 -10.54
C ILE A 499 7.48 -3.75 -9.63
N ALA A 500 7.59 -4.96 -9.07
CA ALA A 500 8.74 -5.35 -8.25
C ALA A 500 10.06 -5.21 -9.01
N LEU A 501 10.12 -5.69 -10.26
CA LEU A 501 11.31 -5.55 -11.10
C LEU A 501 11.59 -4.08 -11.46
N GLN A 502 10.57 -3.31 -11.87
CA GLN A 502 10.74 -1.90 -12.25
C GLN A 502 11.27 -1.05 -11.10
N ASN A 503 10.67 -1.17 -9.91
CA ASN A 503 11.08 -0.41 -8.74
C ASN A 503 12.49 -0.81 -8.26
N ALA A 504 12.79 -2.12 -8.28
CA ALA A 504 14.12 -2.62 -7.91
C ALA A 504 15.20 -2.07 -8.85
N VAL A 505 14.99 -2.11 -10.18
CA VAL A 505 15.95 -1.60 -11.17
C VAL A 505 16.11 -0.08 -11.02
N SER A 506 15.01 0.66 -10.87
CA SER A 506 15.02 2.11 -10.74
C SER A 506 15.92 2.56 -9.57
N VAL A 507 15.70 2.04 -8.38
CA VAL A 507 16.44 2.47 -7.18
C VAL A 507 17.87 1.92 -7.20
N SER A 508 18.07 0.67 -7.60
CA SER A 508 19.43 0.09 -7.66
C SER A 508 20.31 0.83 -8.67
N SER A 509 19.76 1.27 -9.79
CA SER A 509 20.50 2.05 -10.78
C SER A 509 20.92 3.43 -10.25
N LEU A 510 20.07 4.08 -9.43
CA LEU A 510 20.42 5.33 -8.76
C LEU A 510 21.53 5.12 -7.72
N LEU A 511 21.45 4.05 -6.93
CA LEU A 511 22.50 3.69 -5.98
C LEU A 511 23.85 3.43 -6.68
N LEU A 512 23.85 2.74 -7.82
CA LEU A 512 25.07 2.45 -8.59
C LEU A 512 25.68 3.71 -9.23
N THR A 513 24.87 4.68 -9.62
CA THR A 513 25.34 5.96 -10.19
C THR A 513 25.70 7.01 -9.13
N THR A 514 25.52 6.71 -7.84
CA THR A 514 25.88 7.61 -6.74
C THR A 514 27.39 7.65 -6.55
N GLU A 515 27.95 8.87 -6.59
CA GLU A 515 29.40 9.11 -6.40
C GLU A 515 29.70 9.71 -5.02
N ALA A 516 28.77 10.48 -4.45
CA ALA A 516 28.95 11.11 -3.15
C ALA A 516 27.69 11.05 -2.29
N THR A 517 27.89 10.97 -0.99
CA THR A 517 26.81 11.12 0.01
C THR A 517 27.12 12.31 0.91
N VAL A 518 26.09 13.10 1.22
CA VAL A 518 26.19 14.26 2.11
C VAL A 518 25.24 14.04 3.27
N HIS A 519 25.74 14.02 4.49
CA HIS A 519 24.93 13.78 5.69
C HIS A 519 25.34 14.69 6.86
N GLU A 520 24.47 14.86 7.81
CA GLU A 520 24.74 15.64 9.02
C GLU A 520 25.66 14.87 9.98
N ILE A 521 26.60 15.58 10.58
CA ILE A 521 27.42 15.03 11.65
C ILE A 521 26.55 15.00 12.90
N LYS A 522 26.31 13.81 13.47
CA LYS A 522 25.67 13.68 14.77
C LYS A 522 26.63 14.29 15.82
N GLU A 523 26.30 15.45 16.38
CA GLU A 523 26.96 15.95 17.57
C GLU A 523 26.65 14.96 18.71
N GLU A 524 27.67 14.34 19.26
CA GLU A 524 27.55 13.70 20.57
C GLU A 524 27.16 14.81 21.56
N LYS A 525 25.90 14.78 22.01
CA LYS A 525 25.49 15.64 23.13
C LYS A 525 26.40 15.25 24.29
N ALA A 526 27.39 16.11 24.58
CA ALA A 526 28.17 16.01 25.80
C ALA A 526 27.18 15.86 26.96
N ALA A 527 27.35 14.81 27.76
CA ALA A 527 26.55 14.62 28.95
C ALA A 527 26.61 15.93 29.75
N PRO A 528 25.47 16.48 30.26
CA PRO A 528 25.50 17.68 31.05
C PRO A 528 26.49 17.49 32.19
N ALA A 529 27.54 18.32 32.23
CA ALA A 529 28.51 18.33 33.30
C ALA A 529 27.73 18.41 34.62
N MET A 530 27.89 17.42 35.48
CA MET A 530 27.37 17.48 36.83
C MET A 530 27.93 18.78 37.46
N PRO A 531 27.11 19.64 38.05
CA PRO A 531 27.61 20.78 38.77
C PRO A 531 28.52 20.28 39.88
N ASP A 532 29.76 20.75 39.84
CA ASP A 532 30.80 20.49 40.84
C ASP A 532 30.27 20.98 42.20
N MET A 533 29.82 20.03 43.05
CA MET A 533 29.50 20.30 44.47
C MET A 533 30.78 20.33 45.29
N GLY A 534 31.74 21.11 44.82
CA GLY A 534 32.95 21.45 45.56
C GLY A 534 32.85 22.81 46.23
N GLY A 535 32.53 22.86 47.51
CA GLY A 535 32.69 24.10 48.23
C GLY A 535 31.73 24.37 49.38
N MET A 536 31.63 23.45 50.36
CA MET A 536 31.15 23.84 51.67
C MET A 536 31.93 23.09 52.76
N GLY A 537 33.23 23.46 52.79
CA GLY A 537 34.10 23.14 53.92
C GLY A 537 34.50 24.43 54.64
N GLY A 538 34.07 24.57 55.87
CA GLY A 538 34.69 25.56 56.74
C GLY A 538 33.79 26.57 57.40
N MET A 539 33.14 26.20 58.52
CA MET A 539 33.07 27.13 59.67
C MET A 539 32.96 26.29 60.95
N GLY A 540 34.14 25.95 61.45
CA GLY A 540 34.32 25.44 62.80
C GLY A 540 34.47 26.58 63.77
N GLY A 541 33.90 26.43 64.94
CA GLY A 541 34.48 26.96 66.14
C GLY A 541 33.96 28.28 66.67
N MET A 542 33.17 28.17 67.74
CA MET A 542 33.31 28.93 69.02
C MET A 542 32.15 28.41 69.88
N GLY A 543 32.33 27.76 70.94
CA GLY A 543 33.15 27.94 72.14
C GLY A 543 32.51 28.76 73.15
N GLY A 544 31.93 28.17 74.20
CA GLY A 544 32.07 28.66 75.53
C GLY A 544 30.93 29.41 76.22
N MET A 545 30.56 28.83 77.32
CA MET A 545 30.06 29.48 78.55
C MET A 545 28.57 29.86 78.65
N MET A 546 27.86 29.26 79.39
CA MET A 546 27.55 29.06 80.80
C MET A 546 26.41 28.12 80.95
#